data_5896179cf27b52156dd82275df071742
#
_entry.id   5896179cf27b52156dd82275df071742
#
_cell.length_a   1.000
_cell.length_b   1.000
_cell.length_c   1.000
_cell.angle_alpha   90.00
_cell.angle_beta   90.00
_cell.angle_gamma   90.00
#
_symmetry.space_group_name_H-M   'P 1'
#
loop_
_entity.id
_entity.type
_entity.pdbx_description
1 polymer ?
#
loop_
_entity_poly.entity_id
_entity_poly.type
_entity_poly.pdbx_seq_one_letter_code
_entity_poly.pdbx_strand_id
1 'polypeptide(L)'
;LGGYRYICGRDIAVDANGHPRIATAHMFSFSERFLKDYLPYTLELGRSFVRLEYQSSRSGAKALFTLDNLWDGLGSLTVLNPEIKYLFGKVTMYPSFKSECRDMILYFLHKHFPDHDNLVRPINPLKTQSDFAQLAAMFTGSNFKEDYKILNAAIREQGLNIPPLVNSYMNLSPTMRMFGTAINDEFGDVEESGIFLAIDEILEEKKERHINTFRK
;
A
#
# COMPACT_ATOMS: atom_id res chain seq x y z
N LEU A 1 -13.43 6.69 -15.45
CA LEU A 1 -13.23 5.33 -14.93
C LEU A 1 -12.68 5.36 -13.52
N GLY A 2 -11.56 6.01 -13.31
CA GLY A 2 -10.86 6.15 -12.05
C GLY A 2 -9.73 7.18 -12.14
N GLY A 3 -8.99 7.38 -11.05
CA GLY A 3 -7.85 8.31 -11.03
C GLY A 3 -6.98 8.15 -9.80
N TYR A 4 -5.79 8.74 -9.90
CA TYR A 4 -4.84 8.96 -8.81
C TYR A 4 -4.49 10.44 -8.73
N ARG A 5 -4.19 10.92 -7.52
CA ARG A 5 -3.42 12.13 -7.29
C ARG A 5 -2.01 11.73 -6.88
N TYR A 6 -1.02 12.48 -7.35
CA TYR A 6 0.38 12.25 -6.97
C TYR A 6 1.12 13.56 -6.76
N ILE A 7 2.25 13.49 -6.07
CA ILE A 7 3.23 14.56 -5.97
C ILE A 7 4.64 13.95 -5.99
N CYS A 8 5.56 14.59 -6.72
CA CYS A 8 6.97 14.20 -6.68
C CYS A 8 7.61 14.70 -5.40
N GLY A 9 8.40 13.87 -4.74
CA GLY A 9 9.03 14.21 -3.47
C GLY A 9 9.90 15.46 -3.50
N ARG A 10 10.57 15.72 -4.64
CA ARG A 10 11.34 16.96 -4.87
C ARG A 10 10.49 18.23 -4.86
N ASP A 11 9.20 18.12 -5.14
CA ASP A 11 8.25 19.25 -5.21
C ASP A 11 7.51 19.46 -3.88
N ILE A 12 7.78 18.61 -2.88
CA ILE A 12 7.15 18.67 -1.57
C ILE A 12 7.81 19.79 -0.76
N ALA A 13 7.01 20.81 -0.45
CA ALA A 13 7.44 21.84 0.49
C ALA A 13 7.57 21.26 1.91
N VAL A 14 8.51 21.78 2.67
CA VAL A 14 8.65 21.51 4.11
C VAL A 14 8.22 22.71 4.92
N ASP A 15 7.70 22.49 6.12
CA ASP A 15 7.39 23.57 7.07
C ASP A 15 8.66 24.07 7.79
N ALA A 16 8.50 25.05 8.69
CA ALA A 16 9.61 25.63 9.46
C ALA A 16 10.33 24.61 10.37
N ASN A 17 9.68 23.48 10.67
CA ASN A 17 10.22 22.40 11.50
C ASN A 17 10.79 21.24 10.65
N GLY A 18 10.82 21.38 9.32
CA GLY A 18 11.31 20.36 8.41
C GLY A 18 10.30 19.23 8.09
N HIS A 19 9.03 19.37 8.49
CA HIS A 19 8.02 18.38 8.19
C HIS A 19 7.51 18.53 6.74
N PRO A 20 7.36 17.43 5.99
CA PRO A 20 6.88 17.49 4.62
C PRO A 20 5.38 17.83 4.58
N ARG A 21 5.00 18.74 3.69
CA ARG A 21 3.60 19.11 3.47
C ARG A 21 2.91 18.15 2.49
N ILE A 22 2.66 16.94 2.95
CA ILE A 22 1.97 15.87 2.19
C ILE A 22 0.77 15.35 2.97
N ALA A 23 -0.15 14.73 2.23
CA ALA A 23 -1.41 14.24 2.81
C ALA A 23 -1.23 13.12 3.85
N THR A 24 -0.07 12.49 3.91
CA THR A 24 0.26 11.45 4.88
C THR A 24 0.92 11.98 6.15
N ALA A 25 1.36 13.26 6.16
CA ALA A 25 2.15 13.81 7.27
C ALA A 25 1.37 14.00 8.59
N HIS A 26 0.04 14.08 8.55
CA HIS A 26 -0.76 14.11 9.78
C HIS A 26 -0.91 12.72 10.42
N MET A 27 -0.67 11.64 9.66
CA MET A 27 -0.81 10.27 10.13
C MET A 27 0.51 9.58 10.42
N PHE A 28 1.59 9.99 9.74
CA PHE A 28 2.88 9.33 9.82
C PHE A 28 4.00 10.32 10.15
N SER A 29 4.91 9.89 11.02
CA SER A 29 6.19 10.53 11.26
C SER A 29 7.27 9.91 10.37
N PHE A 30 8.16 10.74 9.84
CA PHE A 30 9.20 10.36 8.90
C PHE A 30 10.57 10.51 9.56
N SER A 31 11.45 9.51 9.43
CA SER A 31 12.82 9.62 9.89
C SER A 31 13.60 10.62 9.03
N GLU A 32 14.67 11.22 9.58
CA GLU A 32 15.58 12.09 8.82
C GLU A 32 16.14 11.36 7.60
N ARG A 33 16.45 10.06 7.75
CA ARG A 33 16.92 9.22 6.66
C ARG A 33 15.89 9.12 5.54
N PHE A 34 14.60 8.92 5.86
CA PHE A 34 13.55 8.90 4.85
C PHE A 34 13.45 10.24 4.13
N LEU A 35 13.41 11.34 4.87
CA LEU A 35 13.29 12.69 4.31
C LEU A 35 14.45 13.06 3.39
N LYS A 36 15.66 12.64 3.72
CA LYS A 36 16.89 12.99 2.99
C LYS A 36 17.16 12.03 1.83
N ASP A 37 17.08 10.72 2.06
CA ASP A 37 17.63 9.73 1.14
C ASP A 37 16.56 9.08 0.25
N TYR A 38 15.29 9.13 0.65
CA TYR A 38 14.18 8.48 -0.06
C TYR A 38 13.17 9.47 -0.63
N LEU A 39 12.68 10.41 0.17
CA LEU A 39 11.60 11.30 -0.22
C LEU A 39 11.86 12.06 -1.53
N PRO A 40 13.06 12.63 -1.80
CA PRO A 40 13.32 13.35 -3.05
C PRO A 40 13.13 12.52 -4.31
N TYR A 41 13.29 11.20 -4.21
CA TYR A 41 13.17 10.22 -5.30
C TYR A 41 11.86 9.43 -5.25
N THR A 42 10.90 9.89 -4.46
CA THR A 42 9.63 9.21 -4.22
C THR A 42 8.49 9.92 -4.93
N LEU A 43 7.59 9.14 -5.52
CA LEU A 43 6.29 9.58 -5.95
C LEU A 43 5.28 9.24 -4.86
N GLU A 44 4.75 10.25 -4.14
CA GLU A 44 3.65 10.02 -3.20
C GLU A 44 2.34 9.91 -3.96
N LEU A 45 1.62 8.83 -3.70
CA LEU A 45 0.36 8.49 -4.33
C LEU A 45 -0.79 8.68 -3.35
N GLY A 46 -1.86 9.30 -3.79
CA GLY A 46 -3.03 9.49 -2.95
C GLY A 46 -4.33 9.59 -3.72
N ARG A 47 -5.42 9.53 -2.98
CA ARG A 47 -6.79 9.70 -3.49
C ARG A 47 -7.09 8.86 -4.72
N SER A 48 -6.65 7.58 -4.71
CA SER A 48 -7.03 6.64 -5.74
C SER A 48 -8.53 6.33 -5.64
N PHE A 49 -9.19 6.31 -6.77
CA PHE A 49 -10.59 5.92 -6.84
C PHE A 49 -10.92 5.23 -8.16
N VAL A 50 -11.89 4.34 -8.08
CA VAL A 50 -12.59 3.75 -9.24
C VAL A 50 -14.06 4.07 -9.07
N ARG A 51 -14.70 4.60 -10.12
CA ARG A 51 -16.14 4.88 -10.09
C ARG A 51 -16.94 3.60 -9.82
N LEU A 52 -18.02 3.69 -9.05
CA LEU A 52 -18.81 2.55 -8.58
C LEU A 52 -19.31 1.63 -9.72
N GLU A 53 -19.65 2.21 -10.86
CA GLU A 53 -20.10 1.43 -12.02
C GLU A 53 -18.99 0.57 -12.66
N TYR A 54 -17.72 0.82 -12.31
CA TYR A 54 -16.54 0.09 -12.79
C TYR A 54 -15.87 -0.76 -11.70
N GLN A 55 -16.50 -0.92 -10.54
CA GLN A 55 -16.02 -1.82 -9.49
C GLN A 55 -16.53 -3.25 -9.73
N SER A 56 -15.75 -4.24 -9.31
CA SER A 56 -15.93 -5.67 -9.63
C SER A 56 -17.31 -6.26 -9.30
N SER A 57 -17.98 -5.71 -8.29
CA SER A 57 -19.31 -6.18 -7.89
C SER A 57 -20.43 -5.85 -8.88
N ARG A 58 -20.22 -4.95 -9.86
CA ARG A 58 -21.25 -4.41 -10.74
C ARG A 58 -20.99 -4.50 -12.24
N SER A 59 -19.75 -4.68 -12.68
CA SER A 59 -19.38 -4.56 -14.11
C SER A 59 -18.63 -5.75 -14.71
N GLY A 60 -18.56 -6.90 -14.03
CA GLY A 60 -17.96 -8.11 -14.57
C GLY A 60 -16.52 -7.92 -15.07
N ALA A 61 -16.22 -8.38 -16.29
CA ALA A 61 -14.87 -8.33 -16.87
C ALA A 61 -14.28 -6.90 -16.99
N LYS A 62 -15.10 -5.86 -17.17
CA LYS A 62 -14.62 -4.47 -17.30
C LYS A 62 -13.98 -3.94 -16.02
N ALA A 63 -14.42 -4.42 -14.87
CA ALA A 63 -13.88 -4.00 -13.58
C ALA A 63 -12.46 -4.51 -13.32
N LEU A 64 -12.15 -5.71 -13.82
CA LEU A 64 -10.82 -6.30 -13.67
C LEU A 64 -9.74 -5.44 -14.34
N PHE A 65 -10.07 -4.79 -15.46
CA PHE A 65 -9.13 -3.95 -16.20
C PHE A 65 -8.99 -2.53 -15.65
N THR A 66 -9.92 -2.06 -14.81
CA THR A 66 -9.89 -0.65 -14.37
C THR A 66 -8.72 -0.39 -13.43
N LEU A 67 -8.45 -1.28 -12.49
CA LEU A 67 -7.30 -1.18 -11.60
C LEU A 67 -5.99 -1.35 -12.36
N ASP A 68 -5.94 -2.27 -13.33
CA ASP A 68 -4.80 -2.47 -14.22
C ASP A 68 -4.47 -1.19 -15.02
N ASN A 69 -5.48 -0.54 -15.60
CA ASN A 69 -5.28 0.71 -16.34
C ASN A 69 -4.77 1.85 -15.44
N LEU A 70 -5.13 1.85 -14.15
CA LEU A 70 -4.56 2.81 -13.20
C LEU A 70 -3.07 2.50 -12.94
N TRP A 71 -2.68 1.24 -12.88
CA TRP A 71 -1.27 0.83 -12.79
C TRP A 71 -0.48 1.20 -14.04
N ASP A 72 -1.07 1.08 -15.25
CA ASP A 72 -0.46 1.56 -16.50
C ASP A 72 -0.18 3.06 -16.43
N GLY A 73 -1.13 3.84 -15.92
CA GLY A 73 -0.94 5.27 -15.69
C GLY A 73 0.24 5.58 -14.74
N LEU A 74 0.38 4.82 -13.65
CA LEU A 74 1.52 4.96 -12.73
C LEU A 74 2.83 4.53 -13.39
N GLY A 75 2.82 3.45 -14.17
CA GLY A 75 3.98 2.99 -14.93
C GLY A 75 4.48 4.05 -15.91
N SER A 76 3.57 4.71 -16.64
CA SER A 76 3.92 5.80 -17.54
C SER A 76 4.58 6.99 -16.82
N LEU A 77 4.12 7.33 -15.60
CA LEU A 77 4.74 8.38 -14.79
C LEU A 77 6.17 8.05 -14.39
N THR A 78 6.48 6.79 -14.08
CA THR A 78 7.86 6.39 -13.75
C THR A 78 8.79 6.45 -14.94
N VAL A 79 8.27 6.24 -16.16
CA VAL A 79 9.04 6.39 -17.41
C VAL A 79 9.29 7.87 -17.73
N LEU A 80 8.31 8.73 -17.50
CA LEU A 80 8.41 10.18 -17.73
C LEU A 80 9.29 10.89 -16.68
N ASN A 81 9.49 10.27 -15.51
CA ASN A 81 10.29 10.81 -14.41
C ASN A 81 11.33 9.76 -13.99
N PRO A 82 12.40 9.55 -14.77
CA PRO A 82 13.36 8.47 -14.54
C PRO A 82 14.19 8.61 -13.24
N GLU A 83 14.19 9.80 -12.62
CA GLU A 83 14.77 10.05 -11.32
C GLU A 83 13.95 9.48 -10.16
N ILE A 84 12.69 9.18 -10.38
CA ILE A 84 11.81 8.55 -9.37
C ILE A 84 12.19 7.08 -9.23
N LYS A 85 12.54 6.70 -8.01
CA LYS A 85 12.96 5.33 -7.63
C LYS A 85 11.94 4.61 -6.77
N TYR A 86 11.07 5.36 -6.11
CA TYR A 86 10.17 4.83 -5.09
C TYR A 86 8.74 5.31 -5.29
N LEU A 87 7.80 4.45 -4.92
CA LEU A 87 6.39 4.77 -4.76
C LEU A 87 6.04 4.70 -3.28
N PHE A 88 5.39 5.73 -2.77
CA PHE A 88 4.86 5.78 -1.42
C PHE A 88 3.38 6.10 -1.46
N GLY A 89 2.60 5.43 -0.67
CA GLY A 89 1.17 5.69 -0.57
C GLY A 89 0.57 5.00 0.63
N LYS A 90 -0.73 5.04 0.71
CA LYS A 90 -1.49 4.39 1.76
C LYS A 90 -2.61 3.56 1.18
N VAL A 91 -2.93 2.48 1.83
CA VAL A 91 -4.10 1.67 1.54
C VAL A 91 -5.09 1.77 2.69
N THR A 92 -6.33 2.06 2.34
CA THR A 92 -7.41 2.27 3.30
C THR A 92 -8.15 0.97 3.57
N MET A 93 -8.33 0.63 4.83
CA MET A 93 -9.35 -0.31 5.29
C MET A 93 -10.42 0.46 6.07
N TYR A 94 -11.68 0.13 5.81
CA TYR A 94 -12.79 0.79 6.48
C TYR A 94 -13.12 0.09 7.79
N PRO A 95 -13.55 0.81 8.84
CA PRO A 95 -13.95 0.22 10.13
C PRO A 95 -15.09 -0.81 10.03
N SER A 96 -15.84 -0.78 8.92
CA SER A 96 -16.86 -1.78 8.62
C SER A 96 -16.29 -3.13 8.17
N PHE A 97 -15.00 -3.21 7.84
CA PHE A 97 -14.34 -4.47 7.54
C PHE A 97 -14.11 -5.25 8.84
N LYS A 98 -14.39 -6.55 8.84
CA LYS A 98 -14.32 -7.38 10.04
C LYS A 98 -12.94 -7.29 10.69
N SER A 99 -12.89 -6.87 11.96
CA SER A 99 -11.62 -6.57 12.66
C SER A 99 -10.67 -7.77 12.74
N GLU A 100 -11.19 -8.98 12.93
CA GLU A 100 -10.39 -10.20 12.92
C GLU A 100 -9.69 -10.44 11.58
N CYS A 101 -10.42 -10.23 10.47
CA CYS A 101 -9.86 -10.35 9.12
C CYS A 101 -8.83 -9.25 8.84
N ARG A 102 -9.10 -8.03 9.29
CA ARG A 102 -8.14 -6.92 9.23
C ARG A 102 -6.87 -7.26 9.99
N ASP A 103 -6.98 -7.74 11.22
CA ASP A 103 -5.83 -8.06 12.06
C ASP A 103 -4.97 -9.19 11.46
N MET A 104 -5.60 -10.20 10.85
CA MET A 104 -4.89 -11.23 10.08
C MET A 104 -4.09 -10.63 8.91
N ILE A 105 -4.70 -9.71 8.14
CA ILE A 105 -4.02 -9.02 7.04
C ILE A 105 -2.84 -8.20 7.56
N LEU A 106 -3.04 -7.42 8.62
CA LEU A 106 -1.99 -6.57 9.19
C LEU A 106 -0.83 -7.41 9.76
N TYR A 107 -1.13 -8.51 10.44
CA TYR A 107 -0.11 -9.44 10.92
C TYR A 107 0.71 -10.01 9.76
N PHE A 108 0.03 -10.48 8.72
CA PHE A 108 0.68 -11.00 7.51
C PHE A 108 1.59 -9.95 6.85
N LEU A 109 1.11 -8.71 6.70
CA LEU A 109 1.90 -7.61 6.15
C LEU A 109 3.14 -7.32 7.01
N HIS A 110 3.01 -7.27 8.32
CA HIS A 110 4.14 -7.08 9.23
C HIS A 110 5.15 -8.22 9.17
N LYS A 111 4.68 -9.47 9.04
CA LYS A 111 5.56 -10.63 8.96
C LYS A 111 6.40 -10.65 7.68
N HIS A 112 5.79 -10.31 6.54
CA HIS A 112 6.42 -10.48 5.23
C HIS A 112 7.01 -9.20 4.63
N PHE A 113 6.58 -8.03 5.11
CA PHE A 113 6.98 -6.74 4.57
C PHE A 113 7.37 -5.73 5.66
N PRO A 114 8.23 -6.11 6.61
CA PRO A 114 8.61 -5.23 7.69
C PRO A 114 9.47 -4.05 7.20
N ASP A 115 9.34 -2.91 7.87
CA ASP A 115 10.28 -1.81 7.73
C ASP A 115 11.42 -1.95 8.76
N HIS A 116 12.46 -2.68 8.41
CA HIS A 116 13.62 -2.92 9.29
C HIS A 116 14.41 -1.64 9.60
N ASP A 117 14.32 -0.62 8.75
CA ASP A 117 15.05 0.64 8.90
C ASP A 117 14.31 1.67 9.75
N ASN A 118 13.07 1.40 10.12
CA ASN A 118 12.19 2.35 10.82
C ASN A 118 12.10 3.71 10.12
N LEU A 119 11.91 3.68 8.81
CA LEU A 119 11.88 4.87 7.97
C LEU A 119 10.66 5.75 8.26
N VAL A 120 9.50 5.12 8.46
CA VAL A 120 8.24 5.82 8.68
C VAL A 120 7.42 5.08 9.73
N ARG A 121 6.74 5.82 10.60
CA ARG A 121 5.92 5.24 11.69
C ARG A 121 4.58 5.96 11.80
N PRO A 122 3.49 5.25 12.12
CA PRO A 122 2.22 5.91 12.42
C PRO A 122 2.32 6.75 13.69
N ILE A 123 1.73 7.95 13.67
CA ILE A 123 1.65 8.87 14.83
C ILE A 123 0.61 8.35 15.81
N ASN A 124 -0.56 7.95 15.29
CA ASN A 124 -1.63 7.32 16.06
C ASN A 124 -1.82 5.89 15.53
N PRO A 125 -1.05 4.90 16.05
CA PRO A 125 -1.06 3.54 15.53
C PRO A 125 -2.37 2.83 15.87
N LEU A 126 -2.91 2.12 14.90
CA LEU A 126 -4.04 1.23 15.11
C LEU A 126 -3.68 0.14 16.13
N LYS A 127 -4.53 -0.03 17.12
CA LYS A 127 -4.45 -1.15 18.05
C LYS A 127 -5.26 -2.32 17.51
N THR A 128 -4.60 -3.44 17.24
CA THR A 128 -5.27 -4.69 16.86
C THR A 128 -6.07 -5.25 18.02
N GLN A 129 -7.17 -5.94 17.72
CA GLN A 129 -8.03 -6.58 18.71
C GLN A 129 -7.65 -8.05 18.92
N SER A 130 -7.06 -8.67 17.89
CA SER A 130 -6.63 -10.08 17.95
C SER A 130 -5.32 -10.24 18.71
N ASP A 131 -5.19 -11.35 19.42
CA ASP A 131 -3.94 -11.69 20.10
C ASP A 131 -2.84 -12.05 19.07
N PHE A 132 -1.72 -11.35 19.16
CA PHE A 132 -0.55 -11.58 18.29
C PHE A 132 0.03 -13.00 18.43
N ALA A 133 -0.05 -13.63 19.59
CA ALA A 133 0.41 -15.00 19.79
C ALA A 133 -0.47 -16.00 19.01
N GLN A 134 -1.77 -15.77 18.98
CA GLN A 134 -2.70 -16.58 18.18
C GLN A 134 -2.47 -16.41 16.69
N LEU A 135 -2.24 -15.16 16.23
CA LEU A 135 -1.91 -14.90 14.83
C LEU A 135 -0.56 -15.53 14.44
N ALA A 136 0.44 -15.46 15.32
CA ALA A 136 1.73 -16.12 15.09
C ALA A 136 1.59 -17.64 14.96
N ALA A 137 0.74 -18.25 15.76
CA ALA A 137 0.45 -19.69 15.70
C ALA A 137 -0.33 -20.09 14.43
N MET A 138 -1.12 -19.17 13.87
CA MET A 138 -1.86 -19.40 12.63
C MET A 138 -0.94 -19.37 11.41
N PHE A 139 -0.04 -18.39 11.31
CA PHE A 139 0.84 -18.21 10.16
C PHE A 139 2.13 -19.01 10.32
N THR A 140 2.03 -20.33 10.13
CA THR A 140 3.13 -21.30 10.30
C THR A 140 3.91 -21.59 9.03
N GLY A 141 3.58 -20.94 7.92
CA GLY A 141 4.27 -21.12 6.64
C GLY A 141 5.73 -20.65 6.71
N SER A 142 6.59 -21.32 5.97
CA SER A 142 8.02 -21.02 5.88
C SER A 142 8.31 -19.85 4.93
N ASN A 143 7.33 -19.44 4.13
CA ASN A 143 7.48 -18.41 3.12
C ASN A 143 6.15 -17.68 2.84
N PHE A 144 6.24 -16.58 2.07
CA PHE A 144 5.09 -15.77 1.67
C PHE A 144 3.95 -16.59 1.05
N LYS A 145 4.25 -17.52 0.13
CA LYS A 145 3.22 -18.26 -0.61
C LYS A 145 2.40 -19.18 0.30
N GLU A 146 3.06 -19.79 1.27
CA GLU A 146 2.39 -20.67 2.24
C GLU A 146 1.48 -19.87 3.17
N ASP A 147 2.01 -18.82 3.77
CA ASP A 147 1.22 -17.93 4.64
C ASP A 147 0.10 -17.21 3.89
N TYR A 148 0.32 -16.85 2.61
CA TYR A 148 -0.73 -16.25 1.79
C TYR A 148 -1.91 -17.21 1.56
N LYS A 149 -1.65 -18.52 1.41
CA LYS A 149 -2.72 -19.53 1.32
C LYS A 149 -3.52 -19.61 2.63
N ILE A 150 -2.82 -19.58 3.78
CA ILE A 150 -3.44 -19.57 5.11
C ILE A 150 -4.32 -18.31 5.25
N LEU A 151 -3.78 -17.12 4.97
CA LEU A 151 -4.51 -15.86 5.04
C LEU A 151 -5.79 -15.90 4.18
N ASN A 152 -5.63 -16.30 2.92
CA ASN A 152 -6.74 -16.30 1.96
C ASN A 152 -7.83 -17.30 2.35
N ALA A 153 -7.46 -18.49 2.85
CA ALA A 153 -8.41 -19.47 3.35
C ALA A 153 -9.18 -18.93 4.56
N ALA A 154 -8.48 -18.41 5.58
CA ALA A 154 -9.09 -17.90 6.80
C ALA A 154 -10.06 -16.72 6.53
N ILE A 155 -9.71 -15.81 5.62
CA ILE A 155 -10.59 -14.69 5.25
C ILE A 155 -11.82 -15.18 4.48
N ARG A 156 -11.66 -16.18 3.59
CA ARG A 156 -12.78 -16.77 2.85
C ARG A 156 -13.75 -17.54 3.74
N GLU A 157 -13.26 -18.22 4.77
CA GLU A 157 -14.10 -18.87 5.80
C GLU A 157 -15.01 -17.87 6.51
N GLN A 158 -14.61 -16.61 6.60
CA GLN A 158 -15.42 -15.51 7.14
C GLN A 158 -16.39 -14.90 6.10
N GLY A 159 -16.48 -15.48 4.89
CA GLY A 159 -17.32 -14.96 3.80
C GLY A 159 -16.77 -13.68 3.15
N LEU A 160 -15.50 -13.32 3.38
CA LEU A 160 -14.87 -12.12 2.88
C LEU A 160 -13.75 -12.44 1.89
N ASN A 161 -13.22 -11.40 1.28
CA ASN A 161 -12.00 -11.47 0.45
C ASN A 161 -10.99 -10.43 0.94
N ILE A 162 -9.71 -10.70 0.70
CA ILE A 162 -8.67 -9.70 0.89
C ILE A 162 -9.02 -8.49 0.01
N PRO A 163 -9.01 -7.25 0.55
CA PRO A 163 -9.33 -6.07 -0.25
C PRO A 163 -8.47 -6.00 -1.52
N PRO A 164 -9.06 -5.75 -2.71
CA PRO A 164 -8.34 -5.88 -3.99
C PRO A 164 -7.05 -5.06 -4.06
N LEU A 165 -7.05 -3.85 -3.52
CA LEU A 165 -5.87 -2.99 -3.53
C LEU A 165 -4.76 -3.53 -2.63
N VAL A 166 -5.09 -4.02 -1.43
CA VAL A 166 -4.13 -4.69 -0.53
C VAL A 166 -3.51 -5.88 -1.22
N ASN A 167 -4.36 -6.72 -1.84
CA ASN A 167 -3.92 -7.90 -2.58
C ASN A 167 -3.00 -7.55 -3.74
N SER A 168 -3.29 -6.48 -4.46
CA SER A 168 -2.45 -6.01 -5.57
C SER A 168 -1.07 -5.58 -5.09
N TYR A 169 -0.97 -4.83 -3.99
CA TYR A 169 0.30 -4.40 -3.42
C TYR A 169 1.16 -5.59 -2.94
N MET A 170 0.56 -6.55 -2.21
CA MET A 170 1.28 -7.73 -1.73
C MET A 170 1.90 -8.57 -2.86
N ASN A 171 1.35 -8.50 -4.06
CA ASN A 171 1.81 -9.24 -5.23
C ASN A 171 2.59 -8.38 -6.24
N LEU A 172 2.99 -7.17 -5.86
CA LEU A 172 3.71 -6.26 -6.75
C LEU A 172 5.23 -6.35 -6.60
N SER A 173 5.72 -6.43 -5.37
CA SER A 173 7.15 -6.53 -5.06
C SER A 173 7.38 -7.34 -3.79
N PRO A 174 8.37 -8.25 -3.80
CA PRO A 174 8.73 -9.03 -2.60
C PRO A 174 9.43 -8.18 -1.52
N THR A 175 9.90 -7.00 -1.87
CA THR A 175 10.62 -6.06 -0.99
C THR A 175 9.79 -4.84 -0.62
N MET A 176 8.48 -4.90 -0.88
CA MET A 176 7.53 -3.91 -0.37
C MET A 176 7.76 -3.70 1.14
N ARG A 177 7.60 -2.47 1.61
CA ARG A 177 7.64 -2.18 3.05
C ARG A 177 6.28 -1.68 3.53
N MET A 178 5.87 -2.19 4.67
CA MET A 178 4.67 -1.73 5.37
C MET A 178 5.09 -0.91 6.58
N PHE A 179 4.71 0.35 6.60
CA PHE A 179 5.11 1.32 7.63
C PHE A 179 4.19 1.34 8.87
N GLY A 180 3.30 0.36 8.97
CA GLY A 180 2.28 0.32 10.00
C GLY A 180 0.97 0.98 9.55
N THR A 181 -0.01 0.93 10.44
CA THR A 181 -1.36 1.44 10.18
C THR A 181 -1.69 2.54 11.16
N ALA A 182 -2.12 3.68 10.65
CA ALA A 182 -2.62 4.82 11.42
C ALA A 182 -4.14 4.92 11.33
N ILE A 183 -4.77 5.49 12.35
CA ILE A 183 -6.16 5.92 12.29
C ILE A 183 -6.19 7.33 11.70
N ASN A 184 -7.02 7.52 10.66
CA ASN A 184 -7.21 8.80 10.00
C ASN A 184 -8.47 9.49 10.53
N ASP A 185 -8.30 10.29 11.58
CA ASP A 185 -9.36 11.04 12.25
C ASP A 185 -9.93 12.20 11.39
N GLU A 186 -9.18 12.65 10.40
CA GLU A 186 -9.65 13.66 9.44
C GLU A 186 -10.56 13.08 8.35
N PHE A 187 -10.64 11.74 8.26
CA PHE A 187 -11.42 11.06 7.22
C PHE A 187 -12.24 9.87 7.76
N GLY A 188 -13.03 10.13 8.81
CA GLY A 188 -14.00 9.16 9.33
C GLY A 188 -13.37 7.94 10.01
N ASP A 189 -12.25 8.13 10.69
CA ASP A 189 -11.53 7.11 11.45
C ASP A 189 -11.15 5.85 10.65
N VAL A 190 -10.96 6.03 9.33
CA VAL A 190 -10.50 4.92 8.50
C VAL A 190 -9.08 4.51 8.86
N GLU A 191 -8.76 3.26 8.62
CA GLU A 191 -7.48 2.65 8.94
C GLU A 191 -6.57 2.70 7.72
N GLU A 192 -5.48 3.46 7.81
CA GLU A 192 -4.58 3.75 6.70
C GLU A 192 -3.23 3.07 6.91
N SER A 193 -2.90 2.09 6.09
CA SER A 193 -1.59 1.43 6.12
C SER A 193 -0.63 2.07 5.13
N GLY A 194 0.52 2.53 5.61
CA GLY A 194 1.58 3.09 4.77
C GLY A 194 2.30 2.00 3.99
N ILE A 195 2.40 2.16 2.67
CA ILE A 195 3.03 1.22 1.75
C ILE A 195 4.13 1.92 0.97
N PHE A 196 5.30 1.28 0.88
CA PHE A 196 6.46 1.79 0.18
C PHE A 196 7.08 0.72 -0.72
N LEU A 197 7.42 1.11 -1.95
CA LEU A 197 7.90 0.23 -3.00
C LEU A 197 9.11 0.83 -3.69
N ALA A 198 10.16 0.03 -3.90
CA ALA A 198 11.23 0.35 -4.84
C ALA A 198 10.82 -0.12 -6.25
N ILE A 199 10.86 0.80 -7.22
CA ILE A 199 10.38 0.52 -8.60
C ILE A 199 11.24 -0.56 -9.26
N ASP A 200 12.55 -0.55 -9.02
CA ASP A 200 13.46 -1.54 -9.58
C ASP A 200 13.25 -2.95 -9.02
N GLU A 201 12.59 -3.07 -7.86
CA GLU A 201 12.31 -4.33 -7.19
C GLU A 201 10.88 -4.84 -7.42
N ILE A 202 10.10 -4.15 -8.27
CA ILE A 202 8.82 -4.66 -8.76
C ILE A 202 9.07 -5.92 -9.59
N LEU A 203 8.21 -6.93 -9.42
CA LEU A 203 8.28 -8.20 -10.16
C LEU A 203 8.33 -7.95 -11.67
N GLU A 204 9.22 -8.66 -12.38
CA GLU A 204 9.48 -8.42 -13.80
C GLU A 204 8.22 -8.52 -14.65
N GLU A 205 7.36 -9.50 -14.40
CA GLU A 205 6.07 -9.64 -15.09
C GLU A 205 5.17 -8.40 -14.94
N LYS A 206 5.28 -7.68 -13.81
CA LYS A 206 4.53 -6.44 -13.55
C LYS A 206 5.19 -5.25 -14.24
N LYS A 207 6.52 -5.19 -14.24
CA LYS A 207 7.26 -4.16 -14.98
C LYS A 207 7.02 -4.28 -16.48
N GLU A 208 7.10 -5.48 -17.03
CA GLU A 208 6.82 -5.71 -18.45
C GLU A 208 5.41 -5.25 -18.83
N ARG A 209 4.43 -5.54 -17.99
CA ARG A 209 3.05 -5.16 -18.25
C ARG A 209 2.81 -3.66 -18.12
N HIS A 210 3.26 -3.02 -17.03
CA HIS A 210 2.81 -1.68 -16.64
C HIS A 210 3.84 -0.57 -16.87
N ILE A 211 5.12 -0.90 -17.07
CA ILE A 211 6.21 0.08 -17.20
C ILE A 211 6.88 -0.03 -18.57
N ASN A 212 7.37 -1.21 -18.93
CA ASN A 212 8.20 -1.38 -20.13
C ASN A 212 7.44 -1.13 -21.42
N THR A 213 6.12 -1.29 -21.43
CA THR A 213 5.25 -0.92 -22.57
C THR A 213 5.34 0.56 -22.95
N PHE A 214 5.77 1.43 -22.03
CA PHE A 214 5.91 2.87 -22.24
C PHE A 214 7.35 3.33 -22.53
N ARG A 215 8.33 2.42 -22.47
CA ARG A 215 9.75 2.69 -22.73
C ARG A 215 10.15 2.60 -24.21
N LYS A 216 9.18 2.43 -25.11
CA LYS A 216 9.39 2.30 -26.57
C LYS A 216 9.55 3.63 -27.25
#